data_3409c49508a3005a74c33dbbc33cdd8a
#
_entry.id   3409c49508a3005a74c33dbbc33cdd8a
#
_cell.length_a   1.000
_cell.length_b   1.000
_cell.length_c   1.000
_cell.angle_alpha   90.00
_cell.angle_beta   90.00
_cell.angle_gamma   90.00
#
_symmetry.space_group_name_H-M   'P 1'
#
loop_
_entity.id
_entity.type
_entity.pdbx_description
1 polymer ?
#
loop_
_entity_poly.entity_id
_entity_poly.type
_entity_poly.pdbx_seq_one_letter_code
_entity_poly.pdbx_strand_id
1 'polypeptide(L)'
;LSGPYAPASDIRGDNAGSGGGSSSERSKALSYLLEIDQCRILLDCGAPEDLTFVDDTQLKQEGSHVWRGTLPDILERIGPTIDVVLLTHAEMSHLGLYAYAYVNYGLQCPVYATLPVQTMGRLQMLEIVRSWRAEVDANLTSSESEANSGLKRYIPTEAQVDDAFDAIRPLRYLEPTPLDGKCAGLVLTAYNAGHS
;
A
#
# COMPACT_ATOMS: atom_id res chain seq x y z
N LEU A 1 -36.02 -19.85 -7.92
CA LEU A 1 -35.20 -21.03 -8.19
C LEU A 1 -33.85 -20.81 -7.53
N SER A 2 -33.68 -21.41 -6.34
CA SER A 2 -32.49 -21.36 -5.49
C SER A 2 -31.45 -22.38 -5.97
N GLY A 3 -30.23 -21.92 -6.31
CA GLY A 3 -29.06 -22.79 -6.49
C GLY A 3 -28.15 -22.69 -5.27
N PRO A 4 -27.48 -23.76 -4.86
CA PRO A 4 -26.73 -23.81 -3.61
C PRO A 4 -25.36 -23.14 -3.74
N TYR A 5 -25.05 -22.31 -2.76
CA TYR A 5 -23.74 -21.70 -2.52
C TYR A 5 -22.77 -22.79 -2.05
N ALA A 6 -21.66 -23.00 -2.74
CA ALA A 6 -20.60 -23.88 -2.30
C ALA A 6 -19.61 -23.09 -1.42
N PRO A 7 -19.23 -23.60 -0.22
CA PRO A 7 -18.23 -22.94 0.61
C PRO A 7 -16.82 -23.16 0.05
N ALA A 8 -15.98 -22.13 0.14
CA ALA A 8 -14.57 -22.17 -0.19
C ALA A 8 -13.85 -23.15 0.75
N SER A 9 -13.07 -24.07 0.17
CA SER A 9 -12.28 -25.06 0.89
C SER A 9 -11.06 -24.43 1.56
N ASP A 10 -11.01 -24.52 2.89
CA ASP A 10 -9.82 -24.30 3.72
C ASP A 10 -8.71 -25.27 3.31
N ILE A 11 -7.57 -24.75 2.90
CA ILE A 11 -6.33 -25.52 2.80
C ILE A 11 -5.56 -25.28 4.11
N ARG A 12 -5.78 -26.17 5.10
CA ARG A 12 -4.92 -26.30 6.26
C ARG A 12 -3.72 -27.15 5.90
N GLY A 13 -2.54 -26.54 5.94
CA GLY A 13 -1.26 -27.26 5.96
C GLY A 13 -0.76 -27.35 7.40
N ASP A 14 -0.98 -28.52 8.04
CA ASP A 14 -0.38 -28.84 9.33
C ASP A 14 1.13 -29.02 9.14
N ASN A 15 1.94 -28.22 9.84
CA ASN A 15 3.33 -28.55 10.10
C ASN A 15 3.66 -28.22 11.56
N ALA A 16 3.73 -29.28 12.37
CA ALA A 16 4.11 -29.21 13.77
C ALA A 16 5.65 -29.07 13.87
N GLY A 17 6.12 -27.94 14.41
CA GLY A 17 7.51 -27.70 14.77
C GLY A 17 7.53 -26.82 16.01
N SER A 18 7.84 -27.42 17.17
CA SER A 18 7.99 -26.77 18.47
C SER A 18 9.17 -25.81 18.49
N GLY A 19 8.91 -24.54 18.79
CA GLY A 19 9.92 -23.54 19.08
C GLY A 19 9.23 -22.30 19.65
N GLY A 20 9.25 -22.16 21.01
CA GLY A 20 8.66 -21.03 21.71
C GLY A 20 9.42 -19.73 21.40
N GLY A 21 8.82 -18.90 20.56
CA GLY A 21 9.14 -17.51 20.37
C GLY A 21 7.81 -16.80 20.18
N SER A 22 7.55 -15.77 20.97
CA SER A 22 6.37 -14.92 20.81
C SER A 22 6.40 -14.35 19.38
N SER A 23 5.63 -14.97 18.47
CA SER A 23 5.37 -14.39 17.17
C SER A 23 4.48 -13.17 17.39
N SER A 24 5.07 -11.97 17.42
CA SER A 24 4.30 -10.76 17.19
C SER A 24 3.58 -11.00 15.85
N GLU A 25 2.26 -10.98 15.85
CA GLU A 25 1.48 -11.01 14.60
C GLU A 25 1.93 -9.79 13.78
N ARG A 26 2.75 -10.06 12.77
CA ARG A 26 3.21 -9.01 11.85
C ARG A 26 1.99 -8.49 11.13
N SER A 27 1.79 -7.19 11.18
CA SER A 27 0.72 -6.53 10.46
C SER A 27 0.84 -6.84 8.97
N LYS A 28 -0.24 -7.39 8.41
CA LYS A 28 -0.27 -7.78 6.99
C LYS A 28 -0.63 -6.56 6.17
N ALA A 29 0.11 -6.32 5.07
CA ALA A 29 -0.27 -5.32 4.09
C ALA A 29 -1.66 -5.62 3.52
N LEU A 30 -2.52 -4.61 3.52
CA LEU A 30 -3.90 -4.69 3.03
C LEU A 30 -4.02 -3.90 1.73
N SER A 31 -4.48 -4.55 0.69
CA SER A 31 -4.73 -3.94 -0.60
C SER A 31 -5.67 -4.84 -1.39
N TYR A 32 -6.84 -4.34 -1.73
CA TYR A 32 -7.88 -5.10 -2.41
C TYR A 32 -8.31 -4.40 -3.69
N LEU A 33 -8.36 -5.14 -4.79
CA LEU A 33 -8.92 -4.66 -6.04
C LEU A 33 -10.40 -5.04 -6.12
N LEU A 34 -11.27 -4.04 -6.21
CA LEU A 34 -12.69 -4.19 -6.44
C LEU A 34 -13.02 -3.78 -7.88
N GLU A 35 -13.61 -4.67 -8.64
CA GLU A 35 -14.06 -4.41 -10.01
C GLU A 35 -15.58 -4.42 -10.06
N ILE A 36 -16.17 -3.29 -10.47
CA ILE A 36 -17.62 -3.13 -10.63
C ILE A 36 -17.85 -2.62 -12.04
N ASP A 37 -18.42 -3.44 -12.91
CA ASP A 37 -18.59 -3.15 -14.34
C ASP A 37 -17.26 -2.73 -14.99
N GLN A 38 -17.11 -1.45 -15.33
CA GLN A 38 -15.89 -0.90 -15.93
C GLN A 38 -15.02 -0.12 -14.94
N CYS A 39 -15.47 0.01 -13.69
CA CYS A 39 -14.78 0.75 -12.63
C CYS A 39 -13.87 -0.18 -11.83
N ARG A 40 -12.59 0.21 -11.70
CA ARG A 40 -11.58 -0.49 -10.91
C ARG A 40 -11.18 0.36 -9.71
N ILE A 41 -11.54 -0.11 -8.53
CA ILE A 41 -11.32 0.58 -7.26
C ILE A 41 -10.27 -0.16 -6.46
N LEU A 42 -9.20 0.53 -6.08
CA LEU A 42 -8.23 0.02 -5.13
C LEU A 42 -8.65 0.42 -3.71
N LEU A 43 -8.93 -0.58 -2.87
CA LEU A 43 -9.21 -0.40 -1.45
C LEU A 43 -7.92 -0.63 -0.67
N ASP A 44 -7.40 0.44 -0.08
CA ASP A 44 -6.12 0.50 0.59
C ASP A 44 -4.90 0.22 -0.31
N CYS A 45 -3.76 0.69 0.11
CA CYS A 45 -2.48 0.54 -0.58
C CYS A 45 -1.39 0.33 0.47
N GLY A 46 -1.52 -0.77 1.21
CA GLY A 46 -0.72 -1.07 2.38
C GLY A 46 0.69 -1.57 2.08
N ALA A 47 1.56 -1.41 3.06
CA ALA A 47 2.89 -2.01 3.09
C ALA A 47 3.05 -2.89 4.33
N PRO A 48 3.86 -3.96 4.28
CA PRO A 48 4.24 -4.67 5.48
C PRO A 48 5.11 -3.79 6.37
N GLU A 49 5.06 -3.98 7.68
CA GLU A 49 5.83 -3.20 8.65
C GLU A 49 7.35 -3.36 8.49
N ASP A 50 7.79 -4.51 7.98
CA ASP A 50 9.18 -4.84 7.72
C ASP A 50 9.61 -4.55 6.27
N LEU A 51 8.96 -3.57 5.63
CA LEU A 51 9.30 -3.18 4.28
C LEU A 51 10.76 -2.74 4.19
N THR A 52 11.57 -3.54 3.52
CA THR A 52 12.95 -3.19 3.17
C THR A 52 13.06 -3.02 1.67
N PHE A 53 13.69 -1.95 1.22
CA PHE A 53 14.00 -1.75 -0.19
C PHE A 53 15.30 -2.49 -0.51
N VAL A 54 15.21 -3.57 -1.30
CA VAL A 54 16.36 -4.35 -1.75
C VAL A 54 16.62 -4.06 -3.22
N ASP A 55 17.86 -3.82 -3.59
CA ASP A 55 18.26 -3.59 -4.98
C ASP A 55 18.06 -4.86 -5.83
N ASP A 56 17.53 -4.69 -7.05
CA ASP A 56 17.33 -5.74 -8.05
C ASP A 56 18.60 -6.53 -8.38
N THR A 57 19.78 -5.95 -8.14
CA THR A 57 21.07 -6.61 -8.40
C THR A 57 21.40 -7.69 -7.37
N GLN A 58 20.96 -7.55 -6.13
CA GLN A 58 21.14 -8.55 -5.08
C GLN A 58 20.15 -9.72 -5.20
N LEU A 59 19.01 -9.50 -5.84
CA LEU A 59 17.96 -10.52 -6.06
C LEU A 59 18.39 -11.64 -7.02
N LYS A 60 19.47 -11.46 -7.77
CA LYS A 60 19.93 -12.44 -8.75
C LYS A 60 20.83 -13.54 -8.17
N GLN A 61 21.30 -13.41 -6.92
CA GLN A 61 22.31 -14.31 -6.36
C GLN A 61 21.80 -15.31 -5.33
N GLU A 62 20.66 -15.10 -4.70
CA GLU A 62 20.14 -16.07 -3.73
C GLU A 62 18.64 -16.26 -3.95
N GLY A 63 18.20 -17.51 -4.02
CA GLY A 63 16.80 -17.92 -4.18
C GLY A 63 15.87 -17.46 -3.03
N SER A 64 16.12 -16.30 -2.49
CA SER A 64 15.30 -15.67 -1.47
C SER A 64 14.09 -15.02 -2.11
N HIS A 65 12.94 -15.34 -1.57
CA HIS A 65 11.60 -14.93 -1.95
C HIS A 65 11.37 -13.43 -1.76
N VAL A 66 12.16 -12.58 -2.39
CA VAL A 66 11.96 -11.14 -2.31
C VAL A 66 11.12 -10.69 -3.49
N TRP A 67 9.88 -10.47 -3.23
CA TRP A 67 8.95 -9.56 -3.91
C TRP A 67 8.54 -9.84 -5.38
N ARG A 68 8.90 -10.95 -6.01
CA ARG A 68 8.29 -11.35 -7.29
C ARG A 68 6.90 -11.95 -7.05
N GLY A 69 5.87 -11.26 -7.54
CA GLY A 69 4.48 -11.61 -7.33
C GLY A 69 3.90 -11.04 -6.04
N THR A 70 4.60 -10.14 -5.41
CA THR A 70 4.17 -9.40 -4.22
C THR A 70 3.45 -8.13 -4.58
N LEU A 71 2.96 -7.42 -3.58
CA LEU A 71 2.12 -6.26 -3.73
C LEU A 71 2.73 -5.14 -4.59
N PRO A 72 4.03 -4.76 -4.50
CA PRO A 72 4.65 -3.80 -5.41
C PRO A 72 4.60 -4.18 -6.88
N ASP A 73 4.96 -5.41 -7.24
CA ASP A 73 4.91 -5.87 -8.65
C ASP A 73 3.48 -5.87 -9.19
N ILE A 74 2.52 -6.22 -8.32
CA ILE A 74 1.10 -6.15 -8.66
C ILE A 74 0.68 -4.70 -8.88
N LEU A 75 1.05 -3.79 -7.97
CA LEU A 75 0.73 -2.37 -8.05
C LEU A 75 1.36 -1.70 -9.27
N GLU A 76 2.60 -2.02 -9.63
CA GLU A 76 3.24 -1.54 -10.85
C GLU A 76 2.43 -1.90 -12.09
N ARG A 77 1.96 -3.15 -12.15
CA ARG A 77 1.18 -3.64 -13.29
C ARG A 77 -0.24 -3.08 -13.33
N ILE A 78 -0.92 -2.95 -12.19
CA ILE A 78 -2.32 -2.51 -12.14
C ILE A 78 -2.48 -1.01 -11.92
N GLY A 79 -1.51 -0.32 -11.33
CA GLY A 79 -1.59 1.10 -10.95
C GLY A 79 -2.15 2.00 -12.04
N PRO A 80 -1.63 1.93 -13.29
CA PRO A 80 -2.16 2.74 -14.39
C PRO A 80 -3.61 2.41 -14.80
N THR A 81 -4.15 1.29 -14.33
CA THR A 81 -5.49 0.80 -14.68
C THR A 81 -6.53 1.07 -13.60
N ILE A 82 -6.12 1.59 -12.45
CA ILE A 82 -7.01 1.93 -11.34
C ILE A 82 -7.73 3.24 -11.67
N ASP A 83 -9.04 3.25 -11.44
CA ASP A 83 -9.91 4.40 -11.69
C ASP A 83 -10.13 5.24 -10.42
N VAL A 84 -10.08 4.60 -9.23
CA VAL A 84 -10.26 5.25 -7.92
C VAL A 84 -9.47 4.51 -6.85
N VAL A 85 -8.89 5.24 -5.91
CA VAL A 85 -8.31 4.69 -4.67
C VAL A 85 -9.10 5.17 -3.46
N LEU A 86 -9.36 4.25 -2.53
CA LEU A 86 -9.99 4.54 -1.24
C LEU A 86 -9.03 4.13 -0.13
N LEU A 87 -8.58 5.10 0.68
CA LEU A 87 -7.74 4.83 1.85
C LEU A 87 -8.60 4.88 3.10
N THR A 88 -8.61 3.78 3.86
CA THR A 88 -9.52 3.60 5.00
C THR A 88 -8.88 3.98 6.33
N HIS A 89 -7.57 3.75 6.50
CA HIS A 89 -6.83 3.98 7.73
C HIS A 89 -5.49 4.67 7.47
N ALA A 90 -4.93 5.29 8.52
CA ALA A 90 -3.66 5.99 8.44
C ALA A 90 -2.43 5.09 8.62
N GLU A 91 -2.62 3.82 8.94
CA GLU A 91 -1.57 2.86 9.27
C GLU A 91 -0.81 2.37 8.04
N MET A 92 0.44 1.98 8.24
CA MET A 92 1.30 1.42 7.18
C MET A 92 0.68 0.25 6.44
N SER A 93 0.00 -0.64 7.16
CA SER A 93 -0.71 -1.78 6.60
C SER A 93 -1.81 -1.39 5.59
N HIS A 94 -2.30 -0.15 5.61
CA HIS A 94 -3.39 0.35 4.77
C HIS A 94 -2.93 1.36 3.71
N LEU A 95 -1.90 2.18 3.98
CA LEU A 95 -1.50 3.24 3.05
C LEU A 95 0.01 3.30 2.77
N GLY A 96 0.80 2.41 3.35
CA GLY A 96 2.27 2.50 3.33
C GLY A 96 2.92 2.46 1.94
N LEU A 97 2.27 1.92 0.92
CA LEU A 97 2.75 1.97 -0.46
C LEU A 97 2.09 3.08 -1.30
N TYR A 98 1.15 3.85 -0.75
CA TYR A 98 0.40 4.82 -1.53
C TYR A 98 1.30 5.89 -2.18
N ALA A 99 2.12 6.59 -1.40
CA ALA A 99 3.01 7.62 -1.92
C ALA A 99 4.02 7.03 -2.92
N TYR A 100 4.53 5.83 -2.65
CA TYR A 100 5.42 5.11 -3.55
C TYR A 100 4.75 4.76 -4.88
N ALA A 101 3.54 4.22 -4.85
CA ALA A 101 2.78 3.86 -6.04
C ALA A 101 2.34 5.10 -6.85
N TYR A 102 2.01 6.19 -6.16
CA TYR A 102 1.69 7.48 -6.78
C TYR A 102 2.87 8.01 -7.61
N VAL A 103 4.10 7.94 -7.05
CA VAL A 103 5.31 8.46 -7.69
C VAL A 103 5.82 7.52 -8.80
N ASN A 104 5.88 6.21 -8.52
CA ASN A 104 6.61 5.26 -9.35
C ASN A 104 5.73 4.38 -10.25
N TYR A 105 4.46 4.15 -9.87
CA TYR A 105 3.59 3.18 -10.55
C TYR A 105 2.41 3.81 -11.29
N GLY A 106 2.43 5.13 -11.47
CA GLY A 106 1.39 5.84 -12.23
C GLY A 106 0.00 5.79 -11.59
N LEU A 107 -0.09 5.65 -10.26
CA LEU A 107 -1.34 5.67 -9.51
C LEU A 107 -1.84 7.12 -9.35
N GLN A 108 -2.25 7.74 -10.48
CA GLN A 108 -2.65 9.14 -10.54
C GLN A 108 -4.16 9.35 -10.71
N CYS A 109 -4.95 8.35 -10.37
CA CYS A 109 -6.40 8.46 -10.35
C CYS A 109 -6.90 9.24 -9.12
N PRO A 110 -8.19 9.62 -9.06
CA PRO A 110 -8.78 10.19 -7.85
C PRO A 110 -8.60 9.30 -6.63
N VAL A 111 -8.09 9.87 -5.55
CA VAL A 111 -7.88 9.21 -4.26
C VAL A 111 -8.78 9.84 -3.22
N TYR A 112 -9.47 9.04 -2.45
CA TYR A 112 -10.39 9.50 -1.41
C TYR A 112 -10.00 8.92 -0.05
N ALA A 113 -10.04 9.75 0.97
CA ALA A 113 -9.87 9.38 2.36
C ALA A 113 -10.61 10.37 3.26
N THR A 114 -10.87 10.02 4.52
CA THR A 114 -11.33 11.02 5.49
C THR A 114 -10.19 11.95 5.88
N LEU A 115 -10.48 13.16 6.31
CA LEU A 115 -9.46 14.14 6.71
C LEU A 115 -8.50 13.62 7.80
N PRO A 116 -8.95 12.88 8.83
CA PRO A 116 -8.04 12.25 9.79
C PRO A 116 -7.06 11.28 9.13
N VAL A 117 -7.53 10.42 8.22
CA VAL A 117 -6.67 9.48 7.49
C VAL A 117 -5.64 10.20 6.63
N GLN A 118 -6.04 11.24 5.90
CA GLN A 118 -5.13 12.07 5.11
C GLN A 118 -4.05 12.71 5.99
N THR A 119 -4.44 13.36 7.09
CA THR A 119 -3.52 14.12 7.94
C THR A 119 -2.56 13.21 8.70
N MET A 120 -3.08 12.18 9.37
CA MET A 120 -2.27 11.26 10.17
C MET A 120 -1.40 10.37 9.27
N GLY A 121 -1.95 9.89 8.16
CA GLY A 121 -1.21 9.10 7.18
C GLY A 121 -0.05 9.88 6.57
N ARG A 122 -0.24 11.16 6.24
CA ARG A 122 0.83 12.05 5.77
C ARG A 122 1.97 12.15 6.78
N LEU A 123 1.66 12.41 8.05
CA LEU A 123 2.67 12.51 9.11
C LEU A 123 3.44 11.21 9.27
N GLN A 124 2.74 10.08 9.29
CA GLN A 124 3.36 8.76 9.40
C GLN A 124 4.26 8.45 8.21
N MET A 125 3.81 8.73 6.98
CA MET A 125 4.61 8.52 5.79
C MET A 125 5.86 9.39 5.74
N LEU A 126 5.78 10.66 6.15
CA LEU A 126 6.95 11.54 6.24
C LEU A 126 7.99 11.00 7.23
N GLU A 127 7.57 10.52 8.39
CA GLU A 127 8.46 9.92 9.38
C GLU A 127 9.16 8.67 8.84
N ILE A 128 8.40 7.78 8.20
CA ILE A 128 8.90 6.54 7.64
C ILE A 128 9.89 6.79 6.50
N VAL A 129 9.56 7.69 5.59
CA VAL A 129 10.43 8.05 4.46
C VAL A 129 11.74 8.66 4.96
N ARG A 130 11.70 9.48 6.02
CA ARG A 130 12.92 10.00 6.68
C ARG A 130 13.77 8.88 7.26
N SER A 131 13.12 7.91 7.93
CA SER A 131 13.82 6.75 8.50
C SER A 131 14.49 5.92 7.42
N TRP A 132 13.78 5.58 6.34
CA TRP A 132 14.34 4.82 5.22
C TRP A 132 15.52 5.54 4.55
N ARG A 133 15.40 6.87 4.34
CA ARG A 133 16.49 7.66 3.76
C ARG A 133 17.70 7.71 4.67
N ALA A 134 17.51 7.86 5.98
CA ALA A 134 18.59 7.86 6.96
C ALA A 134 19.29 6.51 7.01
N GLU A 135 18.57 5.40 6.91
CA GLU A 135 19.12 4.06 6.86
C GLU A 135 19.99 3.85 5.60
N VAL A 136 19.48 4.24 4.44
CA VAL A 136 20.27 4.18 3.19
C VAL A 136 21.51 5.06 3.29
N ASP A 137 21.40 6.28 3.84
CA ASP A 137 22.55 7.18 4.00
C ASP A 137 23.58 6.64 4.99
N ALA A 138 23.17 5.99 6.09
CA ALA A 138 24.07 5.34 7.04
C ALA A 138 24.82 4.15 6.40
N ASN A 139 24.16 3.39 5.53
CA ASN A 139 24.76 2.27 4.83
C ASN A 139 25.71 2.71 3.69
N LEU A 140 25.57 3.94 3.16
CA LEU A 140 26.49 4.51 2.16
C LEU A 140 27.90 4.77 2.69
N THR A 141 28.10 4.85 4.00
CA THR A 141 29.43 5.02 4.62
C THR A 141 30.26 3.72 4.69
N SER A 142 29.62 2.58 4.49
CA SER A 142 30.25 1.27 4.32
C SER A 142 30.39 0.94 2.83
N SER A 143 31.47 0.36 2.40
CA SER A 143 32.04 0.13 1.07
C SER A 143 31.12 -0.35 -0.11
N GLU A 144 29.81 -0.21 0.00
CA GLU A 144 28.78 -0.62 -1.00
C GLU A 144 28.05 0.57 -1.63
N SER A 145 28.79 1.64 -1.96
CA SER A 145 28.20 2.96 -2.27
C SER A 145 27.35 3.03 -3.55
N GLU A 146 27.56 2.15 -4.53
CA GLU A 146 26.85 2.24 -5.83
C GLU A 146 25.46 1.60 -5.79
N ALA A 147 25.30 0.45 -5.12
CA ALA A 147 24.01 -0.22 -4.98
C ALA A 147 23.02 0.62 -4.16
N ASN A 148 23.49 1.19 -3.03
CA ASN A 148 22.64 1.99 -2.14
C ASN A 148 22.23 3.34 -2.73
N SER A 149 23.04 3.93 -3.64
CA SER A 149 22.63 5.15 -4.36
C SER A 149 21.46 4.88 -5.32
N GLY A 150 21.37 3.65 -5.87
CA GLY A 150 20.26 3.19 -6.69
C GLY A 150 18.95 3.12 -5.91
N LEU A 151 18.97 2.59 -4.67
CA LEU A 151 17.79 2.48 -3.81
C LEU A 151 17.19 3.83 -3.43
N LYS A 152 18.03 4.81 -3.16
CA LYS A 152 17.59 6.15 -2.72
C LYS A 152 16.66 6.83 -3.72
N ARG A 153 16.78 6.54 -5.01
CA ARG A 153 15.91 7.13 -6.05
C ARG A 153 14.49 6.59 -6.03
N TYR A 154 14.27 5.39 -5.50
CA TYR A 154 12.94 4.79 -5.40
C TYR A 154 12.19 5.23 -4.15
N ILE A 155 12.89 5.66 -3.09
CA ILE A 155 12.24 6.18 -1.90
C ILE A 155 11.69 7.57 -2.20
N PRO A 156 10.37 7.83 -2.06
CA PRO A 156 9.80 9.13 -2.28
C PRO A 156 10.52 10.22 -1.48
N THR A 157 10.63 11.42 -2.02
CA THR A 157 11.06 12.60 -1.25
C THR A 157 9.92 13.09 -0.36
N GLU A 158 10.22 13.89 0.67
CA GLU A 158 9.18 14.52 1.49
C GLU A 158 8.20 15.33 0.63
N ALA A 159 8.71 16.09 -0.34
CA ALA A 159 7.88 16.86 -1.27
C ALA A 159 6.95 15.94 -2.09
N GLN A 160 7.44 14.79 -2.56
CA GLN A 160 6.62 13.84 -3.29
C GLN A 160 5.55 13.17 -2.40
N VAL A 161 5.86 12.94 -1.13
CA VAL A 161 4.84 12.50 -0.15
C VAL A 161 3.79 13.58 0.03
N ASP A 162 4.22 14.84 0.21
CA ASP A 162 3.31 15.97 0.31
C ASP A 162 2.40 16.09 -0.91
N ASP A 163 2.95 16.03 -2.13
CA ASP A 163 2.18 16.08 -3.38
C ASP A 163 1.16 14.93 -3.47
N ALA A 164 1.55 13.71 -3.09
CA ALA A 164 0.64 12.56 -3.11
C ALA A 164 -0.52 12.74 -2.13
N PHE A 165 -0.25 13.23 -0.91
CA PHE A 165 -1.28 13.44 0.09
C PHE A 165 -2.13 14.68 -0.17
N ASP A 166 -1.61 15.71 -0.83
CA ASP A 166 -2.37 16.87 -1.29
C ASP A 166 -3.34 16.52 -2.44
N ALA A 167 -3.04 15.47 -3.21
CA ALA A 167 -3.94 14.96 -4.25
C ALA A 167 -5.18 14.22 -3.68
N ILE A 168 -5.18 13.84 -2.40
CA ILE A 168 -6.30 13.15 -1.75
C ILE A 168 -7.49 14.10 -1.60
N ARG A 169 -8.65 13.64 -2.07
CA ARG A 169 -9.94 14.32 -1.91
C ARG A 169 -10.58 13.92 -0.57
N PRO A 170 -10.75 14.86 0.37
CA PRO A 170 -11.26 14.51 1.69
C PRO A 170 -12.74 14.15 1.65
N LEU A 171 -13.09 13.01 2.27
CA LEU A 171 -14.47 12.59 2.51
C LEU A 171 -14.94 13.10 3.87
N ARG A 172 -16.20 13.51 3.93
CA ARG A 172 -16.89 13.77 5.21
C ARG A 172 -17.70 12.55 5.61
N TYR A 173 -17.74 12.30 6.92
CA TYR A 173 -18.56 11.22 7.45
C TYR A 173 -20.04 11.45 7.13
N LEU A 174 -20.73 10.39 6.75
CA LEU A 174 -22.16 10.34 6.42
C LEU A 174 -22.58 11.22 5.23
N GLU A 175 -21.63 11.83 4.51
CA GLU A 175 -21.92 12.63 3.32
C GLU A 175 -21.72 11.77 2.07
N PRO A 176 -22.79 11.53 1.26
CA PRO A 176 -22.67 10.82 0.01
C PRO A 176 -21.86 11.61 -1.01
N THR A 177 -20.80 11.02 -1.54
CA THR A 177 -19.92 11.59 -2.56
C THR A 177 -20.04 10.79 -3.85
N PRO A 178 -20.67 11.32 -4.91
CA PRO A 178 -20.77 10.63 -6.18
C PRO A 178 -19.41 10.53 -6.86
N LEU A 179 -19.16 9.41 -7.53
CA LEU A 179 -17.97 9.19 -8.33
C LEU A 179 -18.20 9.59 -9.79
N ASP A 180 -17.12 10.01 -10.44
CA ASP A 180 -17.10 10.44 -11.83
C ASP A 180 -16.43 9.41 -12.77
N GLY A 181 -16.39 9.72 -14.06
CA GLY A 181 -15.68 8.95 -15.08
C GLY A 181 -16.24 7.54 -15.26
N LYS A 182 -15.39 6.52 -15.27
CA LYS A 182 -15.82 5.12 -15.39
C LYS A 182 -16.60 4.61 -14.18
N CYS A 183 -16.46 5.29 -13.03
CA CYS A 183 -17.14 4.97 -11.79
C CYS A 183 -18.45 5.78 -11.62
N ALA A 184 -18.90 6.50 -12.66
CA ALA A 184 -20.14 7.26 -12.61
C ALA A 184 -21.34 6.37 -12.26
N GLY A 185 -22.16 6.84 -11.33
CA GLY A 185 -23.29 6.08 -10.78
C GLY A 185 -22.99 5.40 -9.44
N LEU A 186 -21.72 5.26 -9.07
CA LEU A 186 -21.34 4.83 -7.73
C LEU A 186 -21.29 6.03 -6.78
N VAL A 187 -21.62 5.78 -5.51
CA VAL A 187 -21.59 6.79 -4.45
C VAL A 187 -20.78 6.27 -3.28
N LEU A 188 -19.78 7.06 -2.84
CA LEU A 188 -19.02 6.79 -1.64
C LEU A 188 -19.67 7.42 -0.42
N THR A 189 -19.74 6.68 0.68
CA THR A 189 -20.15 7.24 1.97
C THR A 189 -19.24 6.70 3.06
N ALA A 190 -18.51 7.59 3.74
CA ALA A 190 -17.63 7.22 4.84
C ALA A 190 -18.42 7.06 6.14
N TYR A 191 -18.19 5.93 6.83
CA TYR A 191 -18.74 5.65 8.16
C TYR A 191 -17.61 5.42 9.14
N ASN A 192 -17.83 5.80 10.40
CA ASN A 192 -16.89 5.47 11.46
C ASN A 192 -16.95 3.96 11.73
N ALA A 193 -15.81 3.29 11.63
CA ALA A 193 -15.68 1.84 11.88
C ALA A 193 -15.38 1.51 13.36
N GLY A 194 -15.27 2.52 14.22
CA GLY A 194 -14.96 2.32 15.65
C GLY A 194 -13.49 2.05 15.94
N HIS A 195 -12.62 2.18 14.95
CA HIS A 195 -11.17 2.11 15.12
C HIS A 195 -10.62 3.52 15.36
N SER A 196 -9.84 3.67 16.42
CA SER A 196 -9.20 4.94 16.83
C SER A 196 -7.73 4.74 17.11
#